data_387071660e08fe8b1cabf1deb81d294d
#
_entry.id   387071660e08fe8b1cabf1deb81d294d
#
_cell.length_a   1.000
_cell.length_b   1.000
_cell.length_c   1.000
_cell.angle_alpha   90.00
_cell.angle_beta   90.00
_cell.angle_gamma   90.00
#
_symmetry.space_group_name_H-M   'P 1'
#
loop_
_entity.id
_entity.type
_entity.pdbx_description
1 polymer ?
#
loop_
_entity_poly.entity_id
_entity_poly.type
_entity_poly.pdbx_seq_one_letter_code
_entity_poly.pdbx_strand_id
1 'polypeptide(L)'
;IAVVLHDLNMAAQYCQELLLLHDGCTAARGEPGRILDPRLILDVFRVRVAVHRQGQRPYVTPLWTKSRTELCQDSTAAVHVIAGGGAASELLEELVLHGITPSVGIVSVFDTDYTTAQRYELEVVSAPPFQAFPAEALRQLAGHVDQAQVLIVAPIFFGPGNLELLRLTLQASRSRRRVIILDQPPI
;
A
#
# COMPACT_ATOMS: atom_id res chain seq x y z
N ILE A 1 -3.14 28.33 27.05
CA ILE A 1 -1.78 28.40 26.48
C ILE A 1 -1.93 28.16 24.98
N ALA A 2 -1.37 29.03 24.15
CA ALA A 2 -1.24 28.83 22.72
C ALA A 2 0.22 28.48 22.40
N VAL A 3 0.42 27.51 21.51
CA VAL A 3 1.74 27.05 21.07
C VAL A 3 1.73 26.88 19.56
N VAL A 4 2.81 27.23 18.90
CA VAL A 4 3.02 26.98 17.47
C VAL A 4 3.86 25.73 17.32
N LEU A 5 3.32 24.74 16.63
CA LEU A 5 3.98 23.46 16.38
C LEU A 5 4.02 23.20 14.87
N HIS A 6 5.10 22.61 14.41
CA HIS A 6 5.23 22.11 13.03
C HIS A 6 5.03 20.59 12.93
N ASP A 7 5.02 19.90 14.06
CA ASP A 7 4.77 18.45 14.12
C ASP A 7 3.28 18.20 14.41
N LEU A 8 2.58 17.63 13.41
CA LEU A 8 1.15 17.32 13.50
C LEU A 8 0.85 16.26 14.56
N ASN A 9 1.75 15.30 14.77
CA ASN A 9 1.55 14.24 15.75
C ASN A 9 1.71 14.77 17.18
N MET A 10 2.68 15.64 17.42
CA MET A 10 2.81 16.34 18.70
C MET A 10 1.59 17.22 18.95
N ALA A 11 1.14 17.98 17.96
CA ALA A 11 -0.06 18.78 18.08
C ALA A 11 -1.31 17.93 18.40
N ALA A 12 -1.48 16.79 17.70
CA ALA A 12 -2.58 15.86 17.96
C ALA A 12 -2.53 15.25 19.36
N GLN A 13 -1.33 14.96 19.86
CA GLN A 13 -1.14 14.29 21.14
C GLN A 13 -1.39 15.20 22.33
N TYR A 14 -0.98 16.46 22.26
CA TYR A 14 -0.94 17.34 23.42
C TYR A 14 -1.96 18.50 23.38
N CYS A 15 -2.48 18.87 22.20
CA CYS A 15 -3.44 19.95 22.08
C CYS A 15 -4.88 19.46 22.11
N GLN A 16 -5.76 20.23 22.72
CA GLN A 16 -7.22 19.97 22.73
C GLN A 16 -7.87 20.53 21.48
N GLU A 17 -7.36 21.62 20.95
CA GLU A 17 -7.85 22.31 19.77
C GLU A 17 -6.66 22.68 18.88
N LEU A 18 -6.83 22.49 17.57
CA LEU A 18 -5.86 22.87 16.55
C LEU A 18 -6.40 24.02 15.72
N LEU A 19 -5.52 24.94 15.37
CA LEU A 19 -5.73 25.97 14.37
C LEU A 19 -4.73 25.76 13.24
N LEU A 20 -5.23 25.38 12.07
CA LEU A 20 -4.41 25.18 10.88
C LEU A 20 -4.31 26.49 10.11
N LEU A 21 -3.09 26.93 9.82
CA LEU A 21 -2.83 28.14 9.06
C LEU A 21 -2.25 27.79 7.69
N HIS A 22 -2.72 28.45 6.65
CA HIS A 22 -2.23 28.34 5.29
C HIS A 22 -2.28 29.70 4.61
N ASP A 23 -1.18 30.12 4.01
CA ASP A 23 -1.03 31.42 3.32
C ASP A 23 -1.54 32.61 4.15
N GLY A 24 -1.23 32.63 5.45
CA GLY A 24 -1.64 33.70 6.36
C GLY A 24 -3.12 33.67 6.78
N CYS A 25 -3.89 32.70 6.33
CA CYS A 25 -5.29 32.53 6.65
C CYS A 25 -5.54 31.28 7.49
N THR A 26 -6.66 31.25 8.22
CA THR A 26 -7.11 30.06 8.92
C THR A 26 -7.72 29.08 7.92
N ALA A 27 -7.06 27.95 7.68
CA ALA A 27 -7.59 26.89 6.85
C ALA A 27 -8.61 26.02 7.58
N ALA A 28 -8.37 25.73 8.86
CA ALA A 28 -9.31 24.96 9.69
C ALA A 28 -9.05 25.21 11.17
N ARG A 29 -10.10 24.97 12.00
CA ARG A 29 -10.02 25.02 13.46
C ARG A 29 -10.93 23.96 14.07
N GLY A 30 -10.46 23.26 15.10
CA GLY A 30 -11.22 22.29 15.86
C GLY A 30 -10.39 21.21 16.54
N GLU A 31 -11.06 20.17 16.98
CA GLU A 31 -10.39 19.02 17.62
C GLU A 31 -9.48 18.28 16.66
N PRO A 32 -8.35 17.71 17.15
CA PRO A 32 -7.37 16.99 16.31
C PRO A 32 -8.01 15.93 15.41
N GLY A 33 -8.96 15.14 15.94
CA GLY A 33 -9.61 14.07 15.19
C GLY A 33 -10.49 14.52 14.03
N ARG A 34 -10.84 15.81 13.98
CA ARG A 34 -11.61 16.43 12.87
C ARG A 34 -10.72 17.19 11.91
N ILE A 35 -9.66 17.80 12.43
CA ILE A 35 -8.76 18.66 11.65
C ILE A 35 -7.70 17.87 10.92
N LEU A 36 -7.22 16.77 11.50
CA LEU A 36 -6.24 15.92 10.84
C LEU A 36 -6.95 14.95 9.88
N ASP A 37 -7.49 15.52 8.81
CA ASP A 37 -8.10 14.81 7.68
C ASP A 37 -7.09 14.72 6.53
N PRO A 38 -6.94 13.55 5.85
CA PRO A 38 -5.97 13.39 4.77
C PRO A 38 -6.12 14.39 3.62
N ARG A 39 -7.36 14.77 3.27
CA ARG A 39 -7.62 15.73 2.20
C ARG A 39 -7.20 17.13 2.60
N LEU A 40 -7.56 17.54 3.82
CA LEU A 40 -7.19 18.86 4.35
C LEU A 40 -5.66 18.99 4.48
N ILE A 41 -4.97 17.93 4.95
CA ILE A 41 -3.52 17.91 5.05
C ILE A 41 -2.89 17.99 3.65
N LEU A 42 -3.44 17.28 2.66
CA LEU A 42 -2.97 17.37 1.28
C LEU A 42 -3.14 18.78 0.71
N ASP A 43 -4.28 19.42 0.97
CA ASP A 43 -4.57 20.77 0.46
C ASP A 43 -3.63 21.83 1.07
N VAL A 44 -3.37 21.73 2.38
CA VAL A 44 -2.59 22.71 3.13
C VAL A 44 -1.08 22.47 3.01
N PHE A 45 -0.63 21.24 3.20
CA PHE A 45 0.81 20.91 3.25
C PHE A 45 1.34 20.28 1.98
N ARG A 46 0.47 19.95 1.00
CA ARG A 46 0.84 19.26 -0.25
C ARG A 46 1.49 17.90 -0.01
N VAL A 47 1.18 17.26 1.10
CA VAL A 47 1.68 15.94 1.49
C VAL A 47 0.53 14.97 1.65
N ARG A 48 0.62 13.81 1.01
CA ARG A 48 -0.32 12.72 1.24
C ARG A 48 0.00 12.04 2.56
N VAL A 49 -1.02 11.75 3.34
CA VAL A 49 -0.87 11.10 4.64
C VAL A 49 -1.93 10.04 4.85
N ALA A 50 -1.57 9.00 5.62
CA ALA A 50 -2.54 8.15 6.28
C ALA A 50 -2.80 8.68 7.69
N VAL A 51 -4.06 8.73 8.10
CA VAL A 51 -4.44 9.10 9.45
C VAL A 51 -4.97 7.86 10.17
N HIS A 52 -4.24 7.42 11.16
CA HIS A 52 -4.59 6.28 12.01
C HIS A 52 -5.14 6.79 13.34
N ARG A 53 -5.96 5.99 14.00
CA ARG A 53 -6.41 6.27 15.38
C ARG A 53 -5.70 5.34 16.35
N GLN A 54 -4.90 5.89 17.22
CA GLN A 54 -4.31 5.17 18.35
C GLN A 54 -5.08 5.56 19.61
N GLY A 55 -6.06 4.74 20.01
CA GLY A 55 -7.03 5.09 21.02
C GLY A 55 -7.96 6.23 20.54
N GLN A 56 -8.05 7.31 21.34
CA GLN A 56 -8.89 8.48 20.98
C GLN A 56 -8.15 9.56 20.19
N ARG A 57 -6.83 9.42 19.98
CA ARG A 57 -5.99 10.43 19.32
C ARG A 57 -5.61 10.00 17.90
N PRO A 58 -5.68 10.91 16.92
CA PRO A 58 -5.20 10.63 15.57
C PRO A 58 -3.68 10.62 15.54
N TYR A 59 -3.12 9.78 14.66
CA TYR A 59 -1.71 9.71 14.34
C TYR A 59 -1.53 9.80 12.83
N VAL A 60 -0.71 10.72 12.37
CA VAL A 60 -0.49 11.03 10.95
C VAL A 60 0.83 10.40 10.50
N THR A 61 0.77 9.58 9.46
CA THR A 61 1.96 9.00 8.81
C THR A 61 2.05 9.54 7.39
N PRO A 62 3.14 10.20 7.00
CA PRO A 62 3.34 10.59 5.60
C PRO A 62 3.30 9.38 4.67
N LEU A 63 2.56 9.50 3.58
CA LEU A 63 2.60 8.56 2.48
C LEU A 63 3.60 9.09 1.47
N TRP A 64 4.73 8.41 1.34
CA TRP A 64 5.76 8.75 0.36
C TRP A 64 5.31 8.23 -1.03
N THR A 65 4.30 8.85 -1.59
CA THR A 65 3.99 8.66 -3.00
C THR A 65 4.71 9.75 -3.79
N LYS A 66 5.72 9.39 -4.54
CA LYS A 66 6.18 10.26 -5.62
C LYS A 66 4.96 10.54 -6.48
N SER A 67 4.64 11.83 -6.63
CA SER A 67 3.52 12.27 -7.45
C SER A 67 3.58 11.55 -8.80
N ARG A 68 2.51 10.85 -9.16
CA ARG A 68 2.35 10.14 -10.45
C ARG A 68 2.57 11.06 -11.66
N THR A 69 2.68 12.36 -11.44
CA THR A 69 2.78 13.41 -12.48
C THR A 69 4.22 13.71 -12.91
N GLU A 70 5.25 13.28 -12.17
CA GLU A 70 6.64 13.68 -12.47
C GLU A 70 7.60 12.54 -12.83
N LEU A 71 7.17 11.28 -12.78
CA LEU A 71 8.00 10.16 -13.16
C LEU A 71 7.46 9.46 -14.40
N CYS A 72 8.06 9.80 -15.52
CA CYS A 72 8.08 9.04 -16.77
C CYS A 72 6.73 8.75 -17.42
N GLN A 73 6.39 9.55 -18.42
CA GLN A 73 5.42 9.22 -19.47
C GLN A 73 5.88 8.06 -20.39
N ASP A 74 6.99 7.39 -20.09
CA ASP A 74 7.51 6.30 -20.91
C ASP A 74 7.74 5.03 -20.07
N SER A 75 6.91 4.03 -20.36
CA SER A 75 6.97 2.61 -19.93
C SER A 75 6.69 2.34 -18.44
N THR A 76 5.45 2.44 -18.01
CA THR A 76 4.99 1.73 -16.81
C THR A 76 4.89 0.23 -17.15
N ALA A 77 5.95 -0.51 -16.93
CA ALA A 77 5.88 -1.96 -16.99
C ALA A 77 4.80 -2.42 -16.00
N ALA A 78 3.79 -3.12 -16.48
CA ALA A 78 2.78 -3.68 -15.61
C ALA A 78 3.43 -4.74 -14.73
N VAL A 79 3.47 -4.49 -13.42
CA VAL A 79 4.08 -5.38 -12.43
C VAL A 79 2.98 -6.02 -11.60
N HIS A 80 3.03 -7.34 -11.44
CA HIS A 80 2.18 -8.05 -10.48
C HIS A 80 3.05 -8.73 -9.43
N VAL A 81 2.65 -8.62 -8.15
CA VAL A 81 3.35 -9.22 -7.02
C VAL A 81 2.48 -10.33 -6.41
N ILE A 82 2.98 -11.56 -6.48
CA ILE A 82 2.43 -12.67 -5.70
C ILE A 82 2.96 -12.55 -4.28
N ALA A 83 2.05 -12.30 -3.35
CA ALA A 83 2.31 -11.93 -1.97
C ALA A 83 1.63 -12.88 -0.99
N GLY A 84 1.93 -12.76 0.28
CA GLY A 84 1.29 -13.49 1.37
C GLY A 84 2.18 -13.62 2.61
N GLY A 85 1.55 -13.65 3.78
CA GLY A 85 2.25 -13.80 5.06
C GLY A 85 3.10 -12.60 5.47
N GLY A 86 2.84 -11.42 4.93
CA GLY A 86 3.62 -10.20 5.16
C GLY A 86 4.97 -10.16 4.43
N ALA A 87 5.23 -11.15 3.56
CA ALA A 87 6.53 -11.31 2.90
C ALA A 87 6.80 -10.27 1.79
N ALA A 88 5.76 -9.58 1.33
CA ALA A 88 5.87 -8.58 0.27
C ALA A 88 5.81 -7.13 0.78
N SER A 89 5.52 -6.90 2.05
CA SER A 89 5.23 -5.55 2.56
C SER A 89 6.36 -4.56 2.29
N GLU A 90 7.61 -4.89 2.59
CA GLU A 90 8.77 -4.04 2.31
C GLU A 90 8.99 -3.84 0.81
N LEU A 91 8.84 -4.90 0.02
CA LEU A 91 8.94 -4.83 -1.44
C LEU A 91 7.90 -3.88 -2.04
N LEU A 92 6.66 -3.95 -1.57
CA LEU A 92 5.57 -3.08 -2.04
C LEU A 92 5.87 -1.62 -1.72
N GLU A 93 6.38 -1.34 -0.53
CA GLU A 93 6.83 0.00 -0.15
C GLU A 93 7.95 0.50 -1.06
N GLU A 94 8.98 -0.31 -1.30
CA GLU A 94 10.10 0.04 -2.18
C GLU A 94 9.65 0.27 -3.63
N LEU A 95 8.79 -0.59 -4.18
CA LEU A 95 8.26 -0.40 -5.53
C LEU A 95 7.51 0.94 -5.66
N VAL A 96 6.67 1.27 -4.68
CA VAL A 96 5.93 2.53 -4.66
C VAL A 96 6.86 3.73 -4.52
N LEU A 97 7.88 3.65 -3.67
CA LEU A 97 8.90 4.69 -3.52
C LEU A 97 9.64 4.97 -4.84
N HIS A 98 9.83 3.93 -5.67
CA HIS A 98 10.43 4.05 -6.99
C HIS A 98 9.43 4.39 -8.12
N GLY A 99 8.19 4.72 -7.76
CA GLY A 99 7.15 5.14 -8.72
C GLY A 99 6.49 3.99 -9.48
N ILE A 100 6.69 2.75 -9.03
CA ILE A 100 6.04 1.56 -9.60
C ILE A 100 4.78 1.27 -8.77
N THR A 101 3.64 1.14 -9.43
CA THR A 101 2.36 0.77 -8.79
C THR A 101 1.99 -0.65 -9.18
N PRO A 102 2.44 -1.67 -8.42
CA PRO A 102 2.11 -3.05 -8.75
C PRO A 102 0.66 -3.38 -8.41
N SER A 103 0.08 -4.37 -9.10
CA SER A 103 -1.05 -5.12 -8.57
C SER A 103 -0.55 -6.24 -7.65
N VAL A 104 -1.37 -6.64 -6.68
CA VAL A 104 -0.96 -7.56 -5.60
C VAL A 104 -1.99 -8.66 -5.44
N GLY A 105 -1.56 -9.88 -5.18
CA GLY A 105 -2.48 -10.94 -4.77
C GLY A 105 -2.06 -12.36 -5.16
N ILE A 106 -2.81 -13.33 -4.69
CA ILE A 106 -3.99 -13.27 -3.81
C ILE A 106 -3.53 -13.23 -2.36
N VAL A 107 -4.01 -12.27 -1.61
CA VAL A 107 -3.70 -12.15 -0.18
C VAL A 107 -4.96 -12.23 0.67
N SER A 108 -4.81 -12.71 1.92
CA SER A 108 -5.90 -12.68 2.88
C SER A 108 -6.17 -11.24 3.33
N VAL A 109 -7.44 -10.91 3.60
CA VAL A 109 -7.81 -9.58 4.17
C VAL A 109 -7.20 -9.32 5.55
N PHE A 110 -6.69 -10.34 6.23
CA PHE A 110 -5.98 -10.22 7.51
C PHE A 110 -4.46 -10.18 7.36
N ASP A 111 -3.97 -10.24 6.12
CA ASP A 111 -2.54 -10.25 5.83
C ASP A 111 -1.94 -8.83 5.94
N THR A 112 -0.70 -8.74 6.38
CA THR A 112 0.04 -7.47 6.43
C THR A 112 0.26 -6.91 5.03
N ASP A 113 0.47 -7.76 4.03
CA ASP A 113 0.60 -7.35 2.63
C ASP A 113 -0.69 -6.72 2.10
N TYR A 114 -1.87 -7.23 2.53
CA TYR A 114 -3.15 -6.59 2.23
C TYR A 114 -3.23 -5.18 2.83
N THR A 115 -2.87 -5.04 4.10
CA THR A 115 -2.88 -3.75 4.79
C THR A 115 -1.92 -2.76 4.13
N THR A 116 -0.74 -3.23 3.71
CA THR A 116 0.25 -2.43 2.98
C THR A 116 -0.27 -2.01 1.62
N ALA A 117 -0.86 -2.94 0.85
CA ALA A 117 -1.46 -2.63 -0.44
C ALA A 117 -2.57 -1.58 -0.32
N GLN A 118 -3.44 -1.69 0.69
CA GLN A 118 -4.49 -0.70 0.96
C GLN A 118 -3.92 0.68 1.35
N ARG A 119 -2.85 0.71 2.13
CA ARG A 119 -2.18 1.96 2.53
C ARG A 119 -1.68 2.76 1.32
N TYR A 120 -1.18 2.07 0.32
CA TYR A 120 -0.62 2.67 -0.89
C TYR A 120 -1.62 2.72 -2.05
N GLU A 121 -2.90 2.42 -1.80
CA GLU A 121 -3.98 2.41 -2.81
C GLU A 121 -3.65 1.52 -4.03
N LEU A 122 -2.96 0.40 -3.79
CA LEU A 122 -2.61 -0.57 -4.82
C LEU A 122 -3.82 -1.44 -5.19
N GLU A 123 -3.87 -1.88 -6.42
CA GLU A 123 -4.86 -2.85 -6.86
C GLU A 123 -4.57 -4.21 -6.23
N VAL A 124 -5.53 -4.76 -5.48
CA VAL A 124 -5.31 -5.98 -4.70
C VAL A 124 -6.41 -7.02 -4.94
N VAL A 125 -5.99 -8.23 -5.29
CA VAL A 125 -6.86 -9.42 -5.29
C VAL A 125 -6.81 -10.03 -3.90
N SER A 126 -7.95 -10.04 -3.21
CA SER A 126 -8.03 -10.58 -1.85
C SER A 126 -8.94 -11.80 -1.75
N ALA A 127 -8.71 -12.58 -0.71
CA ALA A 127 -9.51 -13.75 -0.38
C ALA A 127 -9.84 -13.80 1.11
N PRO A 128 -10.94 -14.47 1.50
CA PRO A 128 -11.23 -14.74 2.90
C PRO A 128 -10.11 -15.56 3.55
N PRO A 129 -9.83 -15.35 4.86
CA PRO A 129 -8.82 -16.11 5.58
C PRO A 129 -9.23 -17.57 5.76
N PHE A 130 -8.24 -18.45 5.84
CA PHE A 130 -8.38 -19.88 6.19
C PHE A 130 -9.30 -20.68 5.27
N GLN A 131 -9.46 -20.24 4.03
CA GLN A 131 -10.27 -20.93 3.01
C GLN A 131 -9.46 -21.09 1.72
N ALA A 132 -9.87 -22.03 0.88
CA ALA A 132 -9.35 -22.10 -0.48
C ALA A 132 -9.70 -20.83 -1.27
N PHE A 133 -8.85 -20.44 -2.19
CA PHE A 133 -9.09 -19.26 -2.99
C PHE A 133 -10.38 -19.40 -3.82
N PRO A 134 -11.29 -18.41 -3.74
CA PRO A 134 -12.48 -18.40 -4.56
C PRO A 134 -12.13 -18.41 -6.05
N ALA A 135 -12.95 -19.08 -6.86
CA ALA A 135 -12.74 -19.13 -8.31
C ALA A 135 -12.68 -17.73 -8.95
N GLU A 136 -13.41 -16.77 -8.39
CA GLU A 136 -13.37 -15.37 -8.83
C GLU A 136 -12.00 -14.73 -8.58
N ALA A 137 -11.44 -14.89 -7.39
CA ALA A 137 -10.11 -14.37 -7.06
C ALA A 137 -9.02 -15.00 -7.95
N LEU A 138 -9.14 -16.29 -8.26
CA LEU A 138 -8.22 -16.96 -9.20
C LEU A 138 -8.36 -16.43 -10.63
N ARG A 139 -9.57 -16.11 -11.09
CA ARG A 139 -9.77 -15.46 -12.41
C ARG A 139 -9.17 -14.05 -12.46
N GLN A 140 -9.39 -13.26 -11.43
CA GLN A 140 -8.79 -11.92 -11.32
C GLN A 140 -7.27 -12.00 -11.31
N LEU A 141 -6.70 -12.89 -10.51
CA LEU A 141 -5.25 -13.13 -10.51
C LEU A 141 -4.73 -13.52 -11.89
N ALA A 142 -5.39 -14.46 -12.56
CA ALA A 142 -4.98 -14.87 -13.92
C ALA A 142 -4.99 -13.68 -14.89
N GLY A 143 -5.99 -12.79 -14.79
CA GLY A 143 -6.07 -11.56 -15.57
C GLY A 143 -4.89 -10.61 -15.30
N HIS A 144 -4.54 -10.38 -14.03
CA HIS A 144 -3.38 -9.56 -13.67
C HIS A 144 -2.06 -10.19 -14.13
N VAL A 145 -1.89 -11.50 -13.94
CA VAL A 145 -0.71 -12.23 -14.41
C VAL A 145 -0.61 -12.14 -15.93
N ASP A 146 -1.75 -12.20 -16.65
CA ASP A 146 -1.78 -12.07 -18.11
C ASP A 146 -1.44 -10.67 -18.62
N GLN A 147 -1.75 -9.65 -17.89
CA GLN A 147 -1.42 -8.25 -18.23
C GLN A 147 -0.02 -7.85 -17.76
N ALA A 148 0.53 -8.54 -16.78
CA ALA A 148 1.84 -8.21 -16.23
C ALA A 148 2.98 -8.46 -17.23
N GLN A 149 3.88 -7.49 -17.35
CA GLN A 149 5.16 -7.64 -18.04
C GLN A 149 6.20 -8.27 -17.11
N VAL A 150 6.09 -7.99 -15.81
CA VAL A 150 6.95 -8.55 -14.77
C VAL A 150 6.08 -9.14 -13.68
N LEU A 151 6.33 -10.40 -13.36
CA LEU A 151 5.74 -11.11 -12.23
C LEU A 151 6.81 -11.26 -11.14
N ILE A 152 6.55 -10.73 -9.96
CA ILE A 152 7.43 -10.89 -8.81
C ILE A 152 6.76 -11.85 -7.83
N VAL A 153 7.49 -12.84 -7.38
CA VAL A 153 7.04 -13.78 -6.35
C VAL A 153 7.81 -13.45 -5.08
N ALA A 154 7.09 -12.96 -4.08
CA ALA A 154 7.65 -12.72 -2.75
C ALA A 154 8.05 -14.06 -2.08
N PRO A 155 8.89 -14.06 -1.05
CA PRO A 155 9.34 -15.29 -0.38
C PRO A 155 8.22 -15.92 0.46
N ILE A 156 7.19 -16.40 -0.22
CA ILE A 156 6.03 -17.06 0.38
C ILE A 156 6.23 -18.57 0.44
N PHE A 157 5.66 -19.20 1.47
CA PHE A 157 5.62 -20.66 1.54
C PHE A 157 4.47 -21.21 0.72
N PHE A 158 4.78 -22.14 -0.19
CA PHE A 158 3.77 -22.85 -0.96
C PHE A 158 3.29 -24.09 -0.21
N GLY A 159 1.99 -24.25 -0.09
CA GLY A 159 1.33 -25.38 0.55
C GLY A 159 -0.01 -25.70 -0.13
N PRO A 160 -0.74 -26.71 0.37
CA PRO A 160 -2.00 -27.14 -0.26
C PRO A 160 -3.02 -26.02 -0.51
N GLY A 161 -3.02 -24.98 0.34
CA GLY A 161 -3.96 -23.86 0.26
C GLY A 161 -3.65 -22.83 -0.84
N ASN A 162 -2.41 -22.80 -1.37
CA ASN A 162 -1.98 -21.79 -2.36
C ASN A 162 -1.22 -22.36 -3.56
N LEU A 163 -1.30 -23.65 -3.81
CA LEU A 163 -0.65 -24.30 -4.97
C LEU A 163 -1.06 -23.70 -6.31
N GLU A 164 -2.26 -23.11 -6.40
CA GLU A 164 -2.70 -22.45 -7.63
C GLU A 164 -1.84 -21.24 -7.98
N LEU A 165 -1.31 -20.52 -6.98
CA LEU A 165 -0.35 -19.43 -7.21
C LEU A 165 0.91 -19.96 -7.89
N LEU A 166 1.43 -21.08 -7.41
CA LEU A 166 2.61 -21.71 -8.01
C LEU A 166 2.33 -22.18 -9.46
N ARG A 167 1.16 -22.75 -9.72
CA ARG A 167 0.76 -23.17 -11.08
C ARG A 167 0.71 -21.98 -12.03
N LEU A 168 0.08 -20.88 -11.63
CA LEU A 168 0.02 -19.66 -12.44
C LEU A 168 1.39 -19.05 -12.67
N THR A 169 2.26 -19.05 -11.65
CA THR A 169 3.67 -18.60 -11.77
C THR A 169 4.43 -19.44 -12.81
N LEU A 170 4.30 -20.77 -12.76
CA LEU A 170 4.93 -21.67 -13.71
C LEU A 170 4.40 -21.48 -15.13
N GLN A 171 3.10 -21.25 -15.28
CA GLN A 171 2.50 -20.95 -16.56
C GLN A 171 3.01 -19.62 -17.14
N ALA A 172 3.11 -18.57 -16.31
CA ALA A 172 3.66 -17.28 -16.71
C ALA A 172 5.12 -17.41 -17.17
N SER A 173 5.95 -18.18 -16.45
CA SER A 173 7.36 -18.39 -16.81
C SER A 173 7.52 -19.08 -18.18
N ARG A 174 6.62 -20.00 -18.53
CA ARG A 174 6.60 -20.68 -19.84
C ARG A 174 6.19 -19.75 -20.98
N SER A 175 5.43 -18.69 -20.68
CA SER A 175 4.93 -17.71 -21.66
C SER A 175 5.90 -16.60 -21.98
N ARG A 176 7.21 -16.76 -21.69
CA ARG A 176 8.30 -15.79 -21.89
C ARG A 176 8.15 -14.48 -21.11
N ARG A 177 7.31 -14.45 -20.07
CA ARG A 177 7.23 -13.31 -19.16
C ARG A 177 8.43 -13.28 -18.22
N ARG A 178 8.83 -12.09 -17.81
CA ARG A 178 9.86 -11.95 -16.80
C ARG A 178 9.30 -12.32 -15.45
N VAL A 179 9.73 -13.45 -14.89
CA VAL A 179 9.39 -13.88 -13.53
C VAL A 179 10.61 -13.70 -12.65
N ILE A 180 10.44 -12.97 -11.55
CA ILE A 180 11.45 -12.74 -10.53
C ILE A 180 10.98 -13.45 -9.26
N ILE A 181 11.75 -14.37 -8.76
CA ILE A 181 11.48 -15.06 -7.49
C ILE A 181 12.44 -14.50 -6.46
N LEU A 182 11.89 -13.97 -5.38
CA LEU A 182 12.67 -13.49 -4.25
C LEU A 182 12.85 -14.63 -3.27
N ASP A 183 14.08 -14.81 -2.81
CA ASP A 183 14.42 -15.80 -1.78
C ASP A 183 14.54 -15.11 -0.42
N GLN A 184 14.23 -15.83 0.64
CA GLN A 184 14.51 -15.33 1.99
C GLN A 184 16.02 -15.35 2.21
N PRO A 185 16.60 -14.27 2.77
CA PRO A 185 17.99 -14.37 3.19
C PRO A 185 18.12 -15.50 4.21
N PRO A 186 19.20 -16.28 4.15
CA PRO A 186 19.45 -17.31 5.18
C PRO A 186 19.47 -16.66 6.56
N ILE A 187 18.70 -17.26 7.48
CA ILE A 187 18.64 -16.85 8.90
C ILE A 187 19.97 -17.06 9.57
#